data_2122581aa4d72ec6aa7c1b8b01f79817
#
_entry.id   2122581aa4d72ec6aa7c1b8b01f79817
#
_cell.length_a   1.000
_cell.length_b   1.000
_cell.length_c   1.000
_cell.angle_alpha   90.00
_cell.angle_beta   90.00
_cell.angle_gamma   90.00
#
_symmetry.space_group_name_H-M   'P 1'
#
loop_
_entity.id
_entity.type
_entity.pdbx_description
1 polymer ?
#
loop_
_entity_poly.entity_id
_entity_poly.type
_entity_poly.pdbx_seq_one_letter_code
_entity_poly.pdbx_strand_id
1 'polypeptide(L)'
;NDIDNDGVCGDEDLCQGFDDNLDENENSYPDACEGCTDNEAVNFSEIYIYEDGSCYYNYNIFYNAGANLESFYVLPDISGYNNSYPTEAFAQENFGDNLTGILADESSVVFIDDMMYGSLLDINRSSGYWLKIAEDQNIDLTGFRTNQNIVYELGIGNNLISFPSDVSSNIGDVLPDYLTGVVTSILAEGNATLYMDDMWVGSLTSLEGFNGYWFSSNEDIEFSYNFSGDPLARSVNPIQKEILTGYEYIQSSKQSFYFVKDIPEAEVGDWIIAFNEDVVVGARKWNGEIVDVPVMGNDSEFYSFGYIEEGDIPSFMLYNTFSGVLTPLYGNIIGFVNGDVSIVDELLTMDISMPTQVTLNEAYPNPFNPITNISFNLPNAMHVDVNILDIQGRLIQNIASDGFSEGLNELVLDGNNLSSGLYFVQLIAGLDVKYTKVLLLK
;
A
#
# COMPACT_ATOMS: atom_id res chain seq x y z
N ASN A 1 -2.24 -24.92 -59.82
CA ASN A 1 -0.88 -24.42 -60.02
C ASN A 1 -0.03 -24.87 -58.82
N ASP A 2 0.77 -25.88 -59.00
CA ASP A 2 1.71 -26.41 -57.99
C ASP A 2 3.01 -25.62 -58.18
N ILE A 3 3.20 -24.59 -57.34
CA ILE A 3 4.27 -23.61 -57.50
C ILE A 3 5.61 -24.15 -56.94
N ASP A 4 5.54 -24.95 -55.90
CA ASP A 4 6.70 -25.52 -55.16
C ASP A 4 6.96 -26.99 -55.56
N ASN A 5 6.07 -27.61 -56.31
CA ASN A 5 6.12 -28.99 -56.79
C ASN A 5 6.04 -30.03 -55.67
N ASP A 6 5.26 -29.76 -54.63
CA ASP A 6 5.02 -30.67 -53.49
C ASP A 6 3.86 -31.64 -53.74
N GLY A 7 3.12 -31.43 -54.86
CA GLY A 7 1.97 -32.22 -55.26
C GLY A 7 0.62 -31.71 -54.76
N VAL A 8 0.58 -30.62 -54.02
CA VAL A 8 -0.61 -29.92 -53.55
C VAL A 8 -0.88 -28.69 -54.43
N CYS A 9 -2.11 -28.41 -54.78
CA CYS A 9 -2.41 -27.34 -55.72
C CYS A 9 -3.61 -26.49 -55.28
N GLY A 10 -3.54 -25.20 -55.58
CA GLY A 10 -4.67 -24.28 -55.49
C GLY A 10 -5.20 -24.07 -54.07
N ASP A 11 -6.48 -24.33 -53.83
CA ASP A 11 -7.12 -24.10 -52.54
C ASP A 11 -6.76 -25.15 -51.47
N GLU A 12 -6.06 -26.23 -51.87
CA GLU A 12 -5.55 -27.27 -50.97
C GLU A 12 -4.11 -27.00 -50.51
N ASP A 13 -3.37 -26.12 -51.20
CA ASP A 13 -2.03 -25.63 -50.91
C ASP A 13 -2.15 -24.66 -49.71
N LEU A 14 -1.78 -25.14 -48.52
CA LEU A 14 -1.86 -24.41 -47.27
C LEU A 14 -0.72 -23.41 -47.13
N CYS A 15 0.46 -23.74 -47.68
CA CYS A 15 1.69 -22.99 -47.54
C CYS A 15 2.30 -22.59 -48.87
N GLN A 16 1.66 -21.68 -49.58
CA GLN A 16 1.95 -21.33 -50.96
C GLN A 16 3.43 -21.02 -51.24
N GLY A 17 4.11 -21.91 -51.97
CA GLY A 17 5.51 -21.81 -52.32
C GLY A 17 6.47 -22.59 -51.40
N PHE A 18 5.94 -23.40 -50.51
CA PHE A 18 6.67 -24.28 -49.59
C PHE A 18 6.00 -25.67 -49.56
N ASP A 19 6.73 -26.71 -49.17
CA ASP A 19 6.29 -28.09 -49.15
C ASP A 19 5.28 -28.35 -48.03
N ASP A 20 4.00 -28.52 -48.38
CA ASP A 20 2.89 -28.81 -47.47
C ASP A 20 3.01 -30.18 -46.78
N ASN A 21 3.84 -31.08 -47.32
CA ASN A 21 4.03 -32.41 -46.73
C ASN A 21 5.09 -32.45 -45.63
N LEU A 22 5.78 -31.32 -45.35
CA LEU A 22 6.74 -31.20 -44.28
C LEU A 22 6.05 -30.74 -42.99
N ASP A 23 5.69 -31.68 -42.15
CA ASP A 23 5.06 -31.48 -40.82
C ASP A 23 5.79 -32.39 -39.81
N GLU A 24 6.95 -31.93 -39.31
CA GLU A 24 7.80 -32.72 -38.42
C GLU A 24 7.21 -32.83 -37.00
N ASN A 25 6.39 -31.86 -36.62
CA ASN A 25 5.76 -31.83 -35.28
C ASN A 25 4.39 -32.54 -35.24
N GLU A 26 3.89 -33.04 -36.43
CA GLU A 26 2.67 -33.80 -36.58
C GLU A 26 1.38 -33.08 -36.13
N ASN A 27 1.34 -31.73 -36.24
CA ASN A 27 0.20 -30.93 -35.82
C ASN A 27 -0.81 -30.64 -36.94
N SER A 28 -0.56 -31.14 -38.14
CA SER A 28 -1.38 -31.00 -39.37
C SER A 28 -1.26 -29.65 -40.09
N TYR A 29 -0.25 -28.87 -39.75
CA TYR A 29 0.14 -27.65 -40.46
C TYR A 29 1.54 -27.80 -41.04
N PRO A 30 1.83 -27.28 -42.25
CA PRO A 30 3.17 -27.33 -42.80
C PRO A 30 4.16 -26.47 -41.98
N ASP A 31 5.30 -27.03 -41.54
CA ASP A 31 6.32 -26.34 -40.73
C ASP A 31 6.77 -25.00 -41.33
N ALA A 32 6.79 -24.89 -42.65
CA ALA A 32 7.22 -23.68 -43.34
C ALA A 32 6.25 -22.50 -43.24
N CYS A 33 4.98 -22.76 -42.88
CA CYS A 33 3.95 -21.75 -42.63
C CYS A 33 3.71 -21.48 -41.14
N GLU A 34 4.38 -22.23 -40.29
CA GLU A 34 4.33 -22.04 -38.85
C GLU A 34 5.34 -21.04 -38.40
N GLY A 35 4.97 -20.24 -37.41
CA GLY A 35 5.81 -19.26 -36.82
C GLY A 35 5.01 -18.19 -36.12
N CYS A 36 5.67 -17.11 -35.71
CA CYS A 36 5.00 -16.03 -35.03
C CYS A 36 4.11 -15.20 -35.95
N THR A 37 2.80 -15.20 -35.69
CA THR A 37 1.78 -14.44 -36.43
C THR A 37 1.36 -13.14 -35.74
N ASP A 38 1.85 -12.87 -34.53
CA ASP A 38 1.58 -11.64 -33.78
C ASP A 38 2.49 -10.49 -34.27
N ASN A 39 1.88 -9.45 -34.82
CA ASN A 39 2.60 -8.30 -35.37
C ASN A 39 3.31 -7.41 -34.33
N GLU A 40 3.08 -7.64 -33.04
CA GLU A 40 3.80 -6.99 -31.94
C GLU A 40 5.10 -7.72 -31.56
N ALA A 41 5.24 -8.96 -32.00
CA ALA A 41 6.44 -9.75 -31.70
C ALA A 41 7.65 -9.33 -32.56
N VAL A 42 8.85 -9.45 -31.98
CA VAL A 42 10.12 -9.12 -32.65
C VAL A 42 10.38 -10.01 -33.86
N ASN A 43 9.93 -11.26 -33.80
CA ASN A 43 10.09 -12.27 -34.83
C ASN A 43 8.87 -12.49 -35.71
N PHE A 44 7.92 -11.55 -35.71
CA PHE A 44 6.77 -11.57 -36.60
C PHE A 44 7.19 -11.65 -38.06
N SER A 45 6.47 -12.46 -38.85
CA SER A 45 6.59 -12.49 -40.29
C SER A 45 5.27 -12.76 -40.98
N GLU A 46 4.96 -11.97 -42.00
CA GLU A 46 3.73 -12.13 -42.81
C GLU A 46 3.67 -13.44 -43.60
N ILE A 47 4.76 -14.20 -43.65
CA ILE A 47 4.79 -15.51 -44.33
C ILE A 47 4.13 -16.60 -43.47
N TYR A 48 4.11 -16.43 -42.16
CA TYR A 48 3.48 -17.37 -41.23
C TYR A 48 1.98 -17.14 -41.16
N ILE A 49 1.22 -18.21 -41.27
CA ILE A 49 -0.24 -18.21 -41.23
C ILE A 49 -0.79 -19.04 -40.05
N TYR A 50 0.07 -19.85 -39.45
CA TYR A 50 -0.23 -20.66 -38.26
C TYR A 50 0.69 -20.28 -37.11
N GLU A 51 0.08 -19.98 -35.99
CA GLU A 51 0.81 -19.64 -34.77
C GLU A 51 1.36 -20.90 -34.09
N ASP A 52 2.68 -20.98 -33.91
CA ASP A 52 3.38 -22.11 -33.32
C ASP A 52 3.83 -21.85 -31.86
N GLY A 53 3.51 -20.68 -31.30
CA GLY A 53 3.93 -20.25 -29.97
C GLY A 53 5.34 -19.70 -29.92
N SER A 54 6.00 -19.48 -31.07
CA SER A 54 7.39 -18.96 -31.16
C SER A 54 7.49 -17.45 -31.07
N CYS A 55 6.37 -16.74 -30.85
CA CYS A 55 6.37 -15.30 -30.74
C CYS A 55 7.25 -14.79 -29.60
N TYR A 56 8.23 -13.98 -29.95
CA TYR A 56 9.23 -13.45 -29.04
C TYR A 56 9.08 -11.92 -28.93
N TYR A 57 8.99 -11.41 -27.72
CA TYR A 57 8.64 -10.01 -27.44
C TYR A 57 9.78 -9.29 -26.76
N ASN A 58 9.78 -7.96 -26.88
CA ASN A 58 10.69 -7.07 -26.17
C ASN A 58 9.90 -5.92 -25.56
N TYR A 59 10.04 -5.73 -24.25
CA TYR A 59 9.43 -4.65 -23.49
C TYR A 59 10.50 -3.79 -22.81
N ASN A 60 10.42 -2.48 -23.01
CA ASN A 60 11.27 -1.53 -22.31
C ASN A 60 10.55 -1.10 -21.01
N ILE A 61 11.14 -1.42 -19.86
CA ILE A 61 10.58 -1.19 -18.54
C ILE A 61 11.51 -0.28 -17.76
N PHE A 62 10.94 0.76 -17.13
CA PHE A 62 11.67 1.68 -16.27
C PHE A 62 11.48 1.29 -14.80
N TYR A 63 12.60 1.18 -14.06
CA TYR A 63 12.66 0.93 -12.64
C TYR A 63 13.19 2.13 -11.90
N ASN A 64 12.55 2.50 -10.80
CA ASN A 64 13.05 3.54 -9.90
C ASN A 64 14.09 2.97 -8.94
N ALA A 65 15.01 3.80 -8.48
CA ALA A 65 15.83 3.46 -7.33
C ALA A 65 14.95 3.17 -6.10
N GLY A 66 15.27 2.13 -5.37
CA GLY A 66 14.47 1.67 -4.22
C GLY A 66 13.73 0.38 -4.50
N ALA A 67 12.57 0.19 -3.85
CA ALA A 67 11.74 -0.99 -3.97
C ALA A 67 10.71 -0.82 -5.10
N ASN A 68 10.63 -1.82 -5.99
CA ASN A 68 9.66 -1.91 -7.07
C ASN A 68 8.92 -3.24 -6.95
N LEU A 69 7.58 -3.24 -6.96
CA LEU A 69 6.75 -4.42 -6.82
C LEU A 69 6.34 -4.93 -8.20
N GLU A 70 7.00 -5.96 -8.67
CA GLU A 70 6.99 -6.38 -10.05
C GLU A 70 6.53 -7.83 -10.23
N SER A 71 6.18 -8.16 -11.47
CA SER A 71 6.03 -9.53 -11.94
C SER A 71 6.54 -9.65 -13.37
N PHE A 72 6.74 -10.87 -13.85
CA PHE A 72 7.36 -11.06 -15.15
C PHE A 72 6.41 -11.77 -16.12
N TYR A 73 5.62 -10.96 -16.81
CA TYR A 73 4.74 -11.41 -17.90
C TYR A 73 5.53 -12.05 -19.04
N VAL A 74 6.75 -11.58 -19.26
CA VAL A 74 7.67 -12.08 -20.29
C VAL A 74 8.92 -12.61 -19.62
N LEU A 75 9.30 -13.86 -19.94
CA LEU A 75 10.56 -14.46 -19.54
C LEU A 75 11.19 -15.20 -20.72
N PRO A 76 12.52 -15.31 -20.81
CA PRO A 76 13.17 -16.18 -21.78
C PRO A 76 12.68 -17.62 -21.63
N ASP A 77 12.51 -18.33 -22.75
CA ASP A 77 12.24 -19.76 -22.71
C ASP A 77 13.58 -20.51 -22.74
N ILE A 78 13.93 -21.07 -21.58
CA ILE A 78 15.07 -22.00 -21.50
C ILE A 78 14.50 -23.40 -21.39
N SER A 79 14.97 -24.31 -22.24
CA SER A 79 14.56 -25.72 -22.23
C SER A 79 14.61 -26.32 -20.82
N GLY A 80 13.43 -26.71 -20.30
CA GLY A 80 13.23 -27.22 -18.94
C GLY A 80 12.67 -26.21 -17.93
N TYR A 81 12.52 -24.93 -18.29
CA TYR A 81 12.05 -23.85 -17.41
C TYR A 81 10.79 -23.14 -17.98
N ASN A 82 9.81 -23.88 -18.48
CA ASN A 82 8.64 -23.30 -19.16
C ASN A 82 7.88 -22.26 -18.35
N ASN A 83 7.88 -22.35 -17.01
CA ASN A 83 7.17 -21.41 -16.12
C ASN A 83 8.10 -20.59 -15.23
N SER A 84 9.39 -20.82 -15.30
CA SER A 84 10.39 -20.14 -14.47
C SER A 84 11.69 -19.88 -15.22
N TYR A 85 12.51 -19.00 -14.66
CA TYR A 85 13.83 -18.63 -15.16
C TYR A 85 14.82 -18.53 -13.99
N PRO A 86 16.07 -19.01 -14.10
CA PRO A 86 17.05 -18.92 -13.01
C PRO A 86 17.27 -17.49 -12.55
N THR A 87 17.11 -17.24 -11.25
CA THR A 87 17.22 -15.90 -10.66
C THR A 87 18.56 -15.25 -10.92
N GLU A 88 19.67 -16.00 -10.82
CA GLU A 88 21.02 -15.47 -11.07
C GLU A 88 21.19 -15.00 -12.51
N ALA A 89 20.74 -15.80 -13.49
CA ALA A 89 20.81 -15.44 -14.90
C ALA A 89 19.93 -14.21 -15.19
N PHE A 90 18.71 -14.19 -14.65
CA PHE A 90 17.78 -13.07 -14.78
C PHE A 90 18.39 -11.76 -14.28
N ALA A 91 18.99 -11.78 -13.08
CA ALA A 91 19.64 -10.62 -12.47
C ALA A 91 20.80 -10.10 -13.32
N GLN A 92 21.70 -10.99 -13.73
CA GLN A 92 22.89 -10.62 -14.49
C GLN A 92 22.55 -10.10 -15.90
N GLU A 93 21.58 -10.70 -16.59
CA GLU A 93 21.21 -10.36 -17.96
C GLU A 93 20.47 -9.02 -18.05
N ASN A 94 19.66 -8.67 -17.02
CA ASN A 94 18.77 -7.51 -17.09
C ASN A 94 19.25 -6.33 -16.25
N PHE A 95 19.88 -6.56 -15.11
CA PHE A 95 20.16 -5.50 -14.13
C PHE A 95 21.64 -5.33 -13.82
N GLY A 96 22.47 -6.39 -13.92
CA GLY A 96 23.83 -6.37 -13.46
C GLY A 96 23.94 -5.99 -11.97
N ASP A 97 24.92 -5.16 -11.62
CA ASP A 97 25.18 -4.73 -10.23
C ASP A 97 24.11 -3.78 -9.66
N ASN A 98 23.15 -3.33 -10.48
CA ASN A 98 22.12 -2.39 -10.03
C ASN A 98 20.99 -3.07 -9.25
N LEU A 99 20.81 -4.39 -9.39
CA LEU A 99 19.88 -5.18 -8.59
C LEU A 99 20.57 -5.64 -7.31
N THR A 100 20.15 -5.13 -6.16
CA THR A 100 20.74 -5.45 -4.86
C THR A 100 20.02 -6.59 -4.14
N GLY A 101 18.76 -6.87 -4.49
CA GLY A 101 18.00 -7.96 -3.91
C GLY A 101 16.65 -8.19 -4.57
N ILE A 102 16.12 -9.39 -4.37
CA ILE A 102 14.75 -9.77 -4.76
C ILE A 102 14.08 -10.46 -3.57
N LEU A 103 12.85 -10.01 -3.25
CA LEU A 103 12.02 -10.67 -2.24
C LEU A 103 10.77 -11.21 -2.93
N ALA A 104 10.48 -12.48 -2.69
CA ALA A 104 9.23 -13.14 -3.05
C ALA A 104 8.39 -13.36 -1.77
N ASP A 105 7.29 -14.07 -1.86
CA ASP A 105 6.40 -14.34 -0.73
C ASP A 105 7.14 -15.04 0.44
N GLU A 106 7.78 -16.19 0.17
CA GLU A 106 8.46 -17.01 1.21
C GLU A 106 9.98 -17.12 1.00
N SER A 107 10.53 -16.46 0.00
CA SER A 107 11.93 -16.58 -0.36
C SER A 107 12.54 -15.26 -0.77
N SER A 108 13.84 -15.15 -0.63
CA SER A 108 14.55 -13.93 -1.00
C SER A 108 15.98 -14.22 -1.45
N VAL A 109 16.57 -13.24 -2.12
CA VAL A 109 17.98 -13.23 -2.50
C VAL A 109 18.54 -11.83 -2.37
N VAL A 110 19.82 -11.75 -2.00
CA VAL A 110 20.61 -10.51 -2.06
C VAL A 110 21.85 -10.76 -2.92
N PHE A 111 22.31 -9.70 -3.60
CA PHE A 111 23.49 -9.73 -4.44
C PHE A 111 24.60 -8.91 -3.77
N ILE A 112 25.75 -9.54 -3.52
CA ILE A 112 26.91 -8.93 -2.87
C ILE A 112 28.15 -9.36 -3.65
N ASP A 113 28.94 -8.40 -4.14
CA ASP A 113 30.15 -8.66 -4.91
C ASP A 113 29.92 -9.70 -6.07
N ASP A 114 28.88 -9.47 -6.88
CA ASP A 114 28.43 -10.33 -8.01
C ASP A 114 28.01 -11.75 -7.60
N MET A 115 27.83 -12.02 -6.32
CA MET A 115 27.40 -13.31 -5.81
C MET A 115 26.00 -13.26 -5.24
N MET A 116 25.19 -14.27 -5.57
CA MET A 116 23.82 -14.46 -5.11
C MET A 116 23.78 -15.21 -3.79
N TYR A 117 23.11 -14.66 -2.78
CA TYR A 117 22.90 -15.30 -1.45
C TYR A 117 21.42 -15.31 -1.11
N GLY A 118 20.84 -16.49 -0.93
CA GLY A 118 19.44 -16.64 -0.52
C GLY A 118 18.81 -17.94 -1.01
N SER A 119 17.47 -18.01 -0.86
CA SER A 119 16.68 -19.19 -1.18
C SER A 119 15.88 -19.08 -2.47
N LEU A 120 15.76 -17.89 -3.07
CA LEU A 120 15.03 -17.66 -4.32
C LEU A 120 15.92 -18.07 -5.51
N LEU A 121 15.75 -19.29 -5.99
CA LEU A 121 16.56 -19.85 -7.07
C LEU A 121 15.99 -19.57 -8.47
N ASP A 122 14.68 -19.46 -8.59
CA ASP A 122 13.98 -19.26 -9.86
C ASP A 122 12.95 -18.14 -9.77
N ILE A 123 12.86 -17.33 -10.82
CA ILE A 123 11.78 -16.38 -11.09
C ILE A 123 10.64 -17.13 -11.79
N ASN A 124 9.43 -17.07 -11.23
CA ASN A 124 8.24 -17.75 -11.76
C ASN A 124 7.28 -16.77 -12.42
N ARG A 125 6.60 -17.21 -13.48
CA ARG A 125 5.62 -16.42 -14.23
C ARG A 125 4.35 -16.11 -13.44
N SER A 126 4.02 -16.92 -12.42
CA SER A 126 2.83 -16.73 -11.57
C SER A 126 3.08 -15.90 -10.32
N SER A 127 4.32 -15.56 -10.02
CA SER A 127 4.70 -14.88 -8.78
C SER A 127 4.97 -13.40 -8.99
N GLY A 128 4.73 -12.61 -7.93
CA GLY A 128 5.23 -11.24 -7.83
C GLY A 128 6.52 -11.18 -7.01
N TYR A 129 7.21 -10.05 -7.10
CA TYR A 129 8.52 -9.84 -6.49
C TYR A 129 8.73 -8.38 -6.09
N TRP A 130 9.35 -8.14 -4.95
CA TRP A 130 9.98 -6.87 -4.68
C TRP A 130 11.40 -6.88 -5.22
N LEU A 131 11.70 -5.99 -6.17
CA LEU A 131 13.05 -5.74 -6.67
C LEU A 131 13.64 -4.54 -5.94
N LYS A 132 14.85 -4.68 -5.40
CA LYS A 132 15.62 -3.58 -4.81
C LYS A 132 16.65 -3.08 -5.80
N ILE A 133 16.44 -1.89 -6.32
CA ILE A 133 17.23 -1.25 -7.38
C ILE A 133 18.06 -0.12 -6.77
N ALA A 134 19.36 -0.08 -7.05
CA ALA A 134 20.27 0.92 -6.49
C ALA A 134 20.13 2.30 -7.17
N GLU A 135 19.96 2.34 -8.48
CA GLU A 135 19.82 3.57 -9.27
C GLU A 135 18.74 3.39 -10.35
N ASP A 136 18.08 4.49 -10.73
CA ASP A 136 17.08 4.47 -11.82
C ASP A 136 17.62 3.80 -13.07
N GLN A 137 16.85 2.89 -13.65
CA GLN A 137 17.29 2.09 -14.80
C GLN A 137 16.14 1.75 -15.75
N ASN A 138 16.44 1.77 -17.06
CA ASN A 138 15.64 1.10 -18.08
C ASN A 138 16.24 -0.26 -18.40
N ILE A 139 15.41 -1.28 -18.54
CA ILE A 139 15.80 -2.59 -19.06
C ILE A 139 14.97 -2.94 -20.30
N ASP A 140 15.53 -3.75 -21.16
CA ASP A 140 14.83 -4.38 -22.28
C ASP A 140 14.59 -5.84 -21.93
N LEU A 141 13.39 -6.11 -21.37
CA LEU A 141 12.99 -7.46 -21.01
C LEU A 141 12.49 -8.20 -22.23
N THR A 142 13.17 -9.28 -22.59
CA THR A 142 12.89 -10.06 -23.81
C THR A 142 12.51 -11.48 -23.48
N GLY A 143 11.58 -12.06 -24.26
CA GLY A 143 11.17 -13.44 -24.08
C GLY A 143 9.78 -13.75 -24.62
N PHE A 144 9.19 -14.81 -24.05
CA PHE A 144 7.87 -15.33 -24.40
C PHE A 144 6.85 -14.86 -23.39
N ARG A 145 5.67 -14.45 -23.86
CA ARG A 145 4.53 -14.04 -23.00
C ARG A 145 4.02 -15.20 -22.15
N THR A 146 3.59 -14.87 -20.96
CA THR A 146 2.91 -15.82 -20.07
C THR A 146 1.53 -16.17 -20.65
N ASN A 147 1.17 -17.46 -20.60
CA ASN A 147 -0.15 -17.90 -21.01
C ASN A 147 -1.22 -17.30 -20.08
N GLN A 148 -2.21 -16.62 -20.63
CA GLN A 148 -3.29 -15.99 -19.87
C GLN A 148 -4.18 -17.00 -19.11
N ASN A 149 -4.15 -18.28 -19.47
CA ASN A 149 -4.89 -19.35 -18.78
C ASN A 149 -4.08 -20.01 -17.65
N ILE A 150 -2.97 -19.39 -17.22
CA ILE A 150 -2.21 -19.89 -16.06
C ILE A 150 -3.11 -19.98 -14.83
N VAL A 151 -2.96 -21.05 -14.06
CA VAL A 151 -3.69 -21.27 -12.81
C VAL A 151 -2.86 -20.73 -11.64
N TYR A 152 -3.49 -19.94 -10.79
CA TYR A 152 -2.94 -19.43 -9.54
C TYR A 152 -3.51 -20.21 -8.37
N GLU A 153 -2.68 -20.56 -7.42
CA GLU A 153 -3.05 -21.19 -6.16
C GLU A 153 -2.87 -20.14 -5.05
N LEU A 154 -3.97 -19.75 -4.39
CA LEU A 154 -3.93 -18.88 -3.22
C LEU A 154 -4.10 -19.71 -1.95
N GLY A 155 -3.17 -19.56 -1.02
CA GLY A 155 -3.32 -20.02 0.36
C GLY A 155 -4.05 -19.01 1.23
N ILE A 156 -4.50 -19.44 2.41
CA ILE A 156 -5.06 -18.51 3.42
C ILE A 156 -4.00 -17.50 3.84
N GLY A 157 -4.35 -16.22 3.82
CA GLY A 157 -3.47 -15.09 4.10
C GLY A 157 -3.03 -14.36 2.84
N ASN A 158 -1.83 -13.78 2.87
CA ASN A 158 -1.30 -12.96 1.78
C ASN A 158 -0.54 -13.84 0.77
N ASN A 159 -0.75 -13.61 -0.51
CA ASN A 159 -0.13 -14.33 -1.62
C ASN A 159 0.40 -13.32 -2.64
N LEU A 160 1.66 -13.36 -2.96
CA LEU A 160 2.30 -12.45 -3.91
C LEU A 160 2.31 -13.06 -5.31
N ILE A 161 1.41 -12.57 -6.16
CA ILE A 161 1.18 -13.13 -7.50
C ILE A 161 1.38 -12.12 -8.62
N SER A 162 1.46 -12.61 -9.86
CA SER A 162 1.55 -11.82 -11.08
C SER A 162 0.18 -11.52 -11.68
N PHE A 163 0.18 -10.66 -12.71
CA PHE A 163 -0.93 -10.49 -13.63
C PHE A 163 -0.46 -10.85 -15.05
N PRO A 164 -1.04 -11.89 -15.72
CA PRO A 164 -0.51 -12.46 -16.96
C PRO A 164 -1.05 -11.74 -18.19
N SER A 165 -0.90 -10.44 -18.28
CA SER A 165 -1.30 -9.60 -19.41
C SER A 165 -0.42 -8.35 -19.48
N ASP A 166 -0.20 -7.82 -20.66
CA ASP A 166 0.38 -6.51 -20.91
C ASP A 166 -0.67 -5.40 -21.02
N VAL A 167 -1.94 -5.76 -20.94
CA VAL A 167 -3.08 -4.85 -21.01
C VAL A 167 -3.69 -4.65 -19.62
N SER A 168 -3.86 -3.38 -19.23
CA SER A 168 -4.56 -3.04 -17.98
C SER A 168 -6.01 -3.54 -18.02
N SER A 169 -6.46 -4.18 -16.93
CA SER A 169 -7.81 -4.75 -16.82
C SER A 169 -8.45 -4.36 -15.50
N ASN A 170 -9.73 -3.97 -15.54
CA ASN A 170 -10.47 -3.63 -14.34
C ASN A 170 -10.61 -4.85 -13.42
N ILE A 171 -10.40 -4.65 -12.12
CA ILE A 171 -10.41 -5.73 -11.12
C ILE A 171 -11.75 -6.45 -11.10
N GLY A 172 -12.88 -5.72 -11.16
CA GLY A 172 -14.21 -6.31 -11.15
C GLY A 172 -14.55 -7.15 -12.39
N ASP A 173 -13.84 -6.91 -13.50
CA ASP A 173 -14.08 -7.64 -14.77
C ASP A 173 -13.14 -8.84 -14.93
N VAL A 174 -11.90 -8.71 -14.42
CA VAL A 174 -10.85 -9.71 -14.64
C VAL A 174 -10.83 -10.80 -13.57
N LEU A 175 -11.33 -10.53 -12.36
CA LEU A 175 -11.46 -11.52 -11.31
C LEU A 175 -12.73 -12.36 -11.52
N PRO A 176 -12.66 -13.69 -11.45
CA PRO A 176 -13.84 -14.54 -11.47
C PRO A 176 -14.80 -14.24 -10.32
N ASP A 177 -16.11 -14.27 -10.57
CA ASP A 177 -17.16 -13.99 -9.59
C ASP A 177 -17.05 -14.83 -8.31
N TYR A 178 -16.55 -16.07 -8.40
CA TYR A 178 -16.43 -16.98 -7.26
C TYR A 178 -15.31 -16.57 -6.28
N LEU A 179 -14.42 -15.64 -6.64
CA LEU A 179 -13.43 -15.06 -5.73
C LEU A 179 -14.02 -13.95 -4.84
N THR A 180 -15.24 -13.51 -5.16
CA THR A 180 -15.97 -12.50 -4.39
C THR A 180 -16.15 -12.93 -2.94
N GLY A 181 -15.61 -12.16 -2.00
CA GLY A 181 -15.62 -12.46 -0.57
C GLY A 181 -14.61 -13.52 -0.11
N VAL A 182 -13.93 -14.22 -1.05
CA VAL A 182 -12.79 -15.08 -0.76
C VAL A 182 -11.51 -14.25 -0.75
N VAL A 183 -11.25 -13.50 -1.82
CA VAL A 183 -10.21 -12.47 -1.83
C VAL A 183 -10.78 -11.22 -1.17
N THR A 184 -10.18 -10.81 -0.07
CA THR A 184 -10.65 -9.69 0.76
C THR A 184 -9.98 -8.37 0.43
N SER A 185 -8.72 -8.41 0.00
CA SER A 185 -7.97 -7.21 -0.42
C SER A 185 -6.90 -7.55 -1.46
N ILE A 186 -6.53 -6.54 -2.25
CA ILE A 186 -5.42 -6.61 -3.20
C ILE A 186 -4.57 -5.37 -2.99
N LEU A 187 -3.25 -5.58 -2.77
CA LEU A 187 -2.30 -4.51 -2.59
C LEU A 187 -1.31 -4.51 -3.77
N ALA A 188 -1.01 -3.32 -4.26
CA ALA A 188 0.01 -3.06 -5.27
C ALA A 188 1.06 -2.09 -4.70
N GLU A 189 1.97 -1.61 -5.52
CA GLU A 189 2.93 -0.59 -5.13
C GLU A 189 2.22 0.75 -4.84
N GLY A 190 2.07 1.06 -3.55
CA GLY A 190 1.47 2.31 -3.08
C GLY A 190 -0.04 2.47 -3.36
N ASN A 191 -0.74 1.44 -3.85
CA ASN A 191 -2.17 1.43 -4.10
C ASN A 191 -2.79 0.15 -3.54
N ALA A 192 -4.06 0.23 -3.12
CA ALA A 192 -4.77 -0.91 -2.58
C ALA A 192 -6.26 -0.89 -2.96
N THR A 193 -6.88 -2.06 -2.87
CA THR A 193 -8.33 -2.19 -2.90
C THR A 193 -8.79 -3.20 -1.85
N LEU A 194 -9.94 -2.94 -1.27
CA LEU A 194 -10.60 -3.77 -0.26
C LEU A 194 -11.98 -4.16 -0.77
N TYR A 195 -12.36 -5.43 -0.64
CA TYR A 195 -13.71 -5.86 -0.95
C TYR A 195 -14.62 -5.65 0.25
N MET A 196 -15.58 -4.73 0.13
CA MET A 196 -16.57 -4.44 1.17
C MET A 196 -17.88 -3.97 0.54
N ASP A 197 -19.01 -4.29 1.21
CA ASP A 197 -20.36 -3.93 0.75
C ASP A 197 -20.63 -4.31 -0.72
N ASP A 198 -20.17 -5.51 -1.12
CA ASP A 198 -20.28 -6.10 -2.46
C ASP A 198 -19.55 -5.31 -3.59
N MET A 199 -18.54 -4.53 -3.24
CA MET A 199 -17.73 -3.75 -4.19
C MET A 199 -16.24 -3.74 -3.81
N TRP A 200 -15.40 -3.50 -4.81
CA TRP A 200 -13.99 -3.14 -4.62
C TRP A 200 -13.88 -1.65 -4.35
N VAL A 201 -13.24 -1.27 -3.23
CA VAL A 201 -13.10 0.11 -2.77
C VAL A 201 -11.62 0.42 -2.53
N GLY A 202 -11.13 1.52 -3.06
CA GLY A 202 -9.75 1.96 -2.92
C GLY A 202 -9.18 2.57 -4.19
N SER A 203 -7.89 2.90 -4.20
CA SER A 203 -7.22 3.51 -5.34
C SER A 203 -6.82 2.50 -6.42
N LEU A 204 -6.67 1.22 -6.08
CA LEU A 204 -6.35 0.17 -7.03
C LEU A 204 -7.64 -0.30 -7.72
N THR A 205 -7.87 0.15 -8.95
CA THR A 205 -9.07 -0.18 -9.72
C THR A 205 -8.81 -1.15 -10.87
N SER A 206 -7.55 -1.29 -11.29
CA SER A 206 -7.13 -2.17 -12.39
C SER A 206 -5.86 -2.92 -12.04
N LEU A 207 -5.68 -4.10 -12.64
CA LEU A 207 -4.42 -4.82 -12.67
C LEU A 207 -3.71 -4.54 -13.98
N GLU A 208 -2.39 -4.35 -13.92
CA GLU A 208 -1.53 -4.04 -15.06
C GLU A 208 -0.41 -5.08 -15.18
N GLY A 209 0.03 -5.36 -16.39
CA GLY A 209 1.16 -6.25 -16.63
C GLY A 209 2.45 -5.72 -16.00
N PHE A 210 3.36 -6.62 -15.73
CA PHE A 210 4.65 -6.41 -15.07
C PHE A 210 4.58 -6.04 -13.59
N ASN A 211 3.42 -5.65 -13.05
CA ASN A 211 3.27 -5.38 -11.62
C ASN A 211 2.99 -6.66 -10.82
N GLY A 212 3.54 -6.73 -9.62
CA GLY A 212 3.21 -7.73 -8.62
C GLY A 212 2.04 -7.28 -7.74
N TYR A 213 1.29 -8.24 -7.23
CA TYR A 213 0.10 -7.98 -6.41
C TYR A 213 0.03 -8.92 -5.22
N TRP A 214 -0.21 -8.37 -4.03
CA TRP A 214 -0.54 -9.13 -2.84
C TRP A 214 -2.05 -9.36 -2.76
N PHE A 215 -2.46 -10.61 -2.86
CA PHE A 215 -3.85 -11.05 -2.72
C PHE A 215 -4.06 -11.62 -1.33
N SER A 216 -4.92 -11.01 -0.52
CA SER A 216 -5.31 -11.55 0.79
C SER A 216 -6.52 -12.46 0.61
N SER A 217 -6.35 -13.75 0.89
CA SER A 217 -7.40 -14.77 0.79
C SER A 217 -7.79 -15.32 2.16
N ASN A 218 -9.09 -15.60 2.37
CA ASN A 218 -9.58 -16.24 3.59
C ASN A 218 -9.79 -17.76 3.43
N GLU A 219 -9.58 -18.30 2.22
CA GLU A 219 -9.68 -19.73 1.89
C GLU A 219 -8.55 -20.14 0.95
N ASP A 220 -8.20 -21.43 0.96
CA ASP A 220 -7.33 -22.01 -0.07
C ASP A 220 -8.15 -22.15 -1.35
N ILE A 221 -7.70 -21.55 -2.47
CA ILE A 221 -8.45 -21.54 -3.72
C ILE A 221 -7.54 -21.47 -4.94
N GLU A 222 -7.95 -22.15 -6.02
CA GLU A 222 -7.33 -22.04 -7.34
C GLU A 222 -8.18 -21.15 -8.24
N PHE A 223 -7.53 -20.33 -9.07
CA PHE A 223 -8.22 -19.51 -10.05
C PHE A 223 -7.35 -19.22 -11.29
N SER A 224 -8.01 -18.81 -12.37
CA SER A 224 -7.39 -18.14 -13.50
C SER A 224 -8.13 -16.83 -13.74
N TYR A 225 -7.42 -15.81 -14.19
CA TYR A 225 -8.04 -14.53 -14.52
C TYR A 225 -9.01 -14.68 -15.70
N ASN A 226 -10.07 -13.89 -15.70
CA ASN A 226 -11.09 -13.88 -16.76
C ASN A 226 -10.78 -12.81 -17.81
N PHE A 227 -10.22 -13.21 -18.95
CA PHE A 227 -9.93 -12.33 -20.06
C PHE A 227 -11.05 -12.30 -21.13
N SER A 228 -12.27 -12.74 -20.78
CA SER A 228 -13.42 -12.71 -21.69
C SER A 228 -13.92 -11.28 -21.90
N GLY A 229 -13.40 -10.59 -22.90
CA GLY A 229 -13.82 -9.23 -23.29
C GLY A 229 -13.11 -8.75 -24.55
N ASP A 230 -13.72 -7.79 -25.24
CA ASP A 230 -13.14 -7.14 -26.43
C ASP A 230 -11.81 -6.47 -26.06
N PRO A 231 -10.67 -6.81 -26.70
CA PRO A 231 -9.36 -6.17 -26.45
C PRO A 231 -9.40 -4.64 -26.55
N LEU A 232 -10.34 -4.08 -27.33
CA LEU A 232 -10.52 -2.63 -27.50
C LEU A 232 -11.20 -1.93 -26.30
N ALA A 233 -11.83 -2.68 -25.39
CA ALA A 233 -12.47 -2.13 -24.19
C ALA A 233 -11.50 -2.01 -22.97
N ARG A 234 -10.26 -2.49 -23.11
CA ARG A 234 -9.30 -2.69 -22.02
C ARG A 234 -8.32 -1.55 -21.81
N SER A 235 -8.42 -0.45 -22.54
CA SER A 235 -7.57 0.72 -22.35
C SER A 235 -8.03 1.52 -21.12
N VAL A 236 -7.60 1.11 -19.95
CA VAL A 236 -7.65 1.98 -18.75
C VAL A 236 -6.37 2.81 -18.78
N ASN A 237 -6.48 4.14 -18.67
CA ASN A 237 -5.30 4.97 -18.51
C ASN A 237 -4.63 4.60 -17.18
N PRO A 238 -3.32 4.33 -17.17
CA PRO A 238 -2.61 4.07 -15.93
C PRO A 238 -2.87 5.20 -14.95
N ILE A 239 -3.17 4.85 -13.70
CA ILE A 239 -3.38 5.81 -12.63
C ILE A 239 -2.04 6.50 -12.39
N GLN A 240 -1.93 7.77 -12.82
CA GLN A 240 -0.75 8.55 -12.50
C GLN A 240 -0.74 8.80 -10.99
N LYS A 241 0.32 8.34 -10.32
CA LYS A 241 0.55 8.60 -8.90
C LYS A 241 0.66 10.10 -8.70
N GLU A 242 -0.38 10.74 -8.16
CA GLU A 242 -0.30 12.14 -7.78
C GLU A 242 0.64 12.28 -6.58
N ILE A 243 1.55 13.25 -6.64
CA ILE A 243 2.54 13.53 -5.59
C ILE A 243 2.28 14.92 -5.03
N LEU A 244 2.17 15.02 -3.71
CA LEU A 244 2.08 16.32 -3.04
C LEU A 244 3.50 16.86 -2.78
N THR A 245 3.83 17.98 -3.43
CA THR A 245 5.15 18.61 -3.29
C THR A 245 5.41 19.03 -1.84
N GLY A 246 6.56 18.61 -1.30
CA GLY A 246 6.99 18.83 0.07
C GLY A 246 6.60 17.70 1.04
N TYR A 247 5.87 16.68 0.57
CA TYR A 247 5.47 15.49 1.33
C TYR A 247 5.71 14.21 0.54
N GLU A 248 6.82 14.20 -0.21
CA GLU A 248 7.25 13.03 -0.96
C GLU A 248 7.77 11.94 -0.03
N TYR A 249 7.57 10.71 -0.42
CA TYR A 249 8.16 9.52 0.22
C TYR A 249 8.62 8.52 -0.85
N ILE A 250 9.59 7.70 -0.50
CA ILE A 250 10.10 6.63 -1.36
C ILE A 250 9.37 5.33 -1.02
N GLN A 251 9.02 4.56 -2.04
CA GLN A 251 8.39 3.25 -1.87
C GLN A 251 9.31 2.31 -1.09
N SER A 252 8.75 1.64 -0.08
CA SER A 252 9.39 0.58 0.68
C SER A 252 8.81 -0.78 0.31
N SER A 253 9.61 -1.84 0.47
CA SER A 253 9.10 -3.21 0.35
C SER A 253 8.19 -3.61 1.52
N LYS A 254 8.13 -2.82 2.59
CA LYS A 254 7.16 -2.94 3.67
C LYS A 254 6.15 -1.82 3.56
N GLN A 255 4.87 -2.18 3.45
CA GLN A 255 3.77 -1.23 3.35
C GLN A 255 2.50 -1.78 4.01
N SER A 256 1.64 -0.90 4.47
CA SER A 256 0.30 -1.18 4.96
C SER A 256 -0.65 -0.11 4.44
N PHE A 257 -1.95 -0.37 4.43
CA PHE A 257 -2.94 0.58 3.94
C PHE A 257 -4.02 0.84 4.98
N TYR A 258 -4.32 2.12 5.22
CA TYR A 258 -5.37 2.57 6.12
C TYR A 258 -6.53 3.10 5.28
N PHE A 259 -7.63 2.34 5.24
CA PHE A 259 -8.85 2.71 4.55
C PHE A 259 -9.67 3.66 5.41
N VAL A 260 -9.56 4.95 5.12
CA VAL A 260 -10.26 6.02 5.82
C VAL A 260 -11.63 6.22 5.19
N LYS A 261 -12.71 5.99 5.96
CA LYS A 261 -14.08 6.09 5.46
C LYS A 261 -14.62 7.51 5.44
N ASP A 262 -14.29 8.31 6.46
CA ASP A 262 -14.81 9.67 6.59
C ASP A 262 -13.83 10.61 7.29
N ILE A 263 -13.83 11.86 6.82
CA ILE A 263 -13.16 13.01 7.45
C ILE A 263 -14.10 14.20 7.28
N PRO A 264 -14.99 14.49 8.25
CA PRO A 264 -16.03 15.51 8.12
C PRO A 264 -15.54 16.91 7.75
N GLU A 265 -14.32 17.26 8.16
CA GLU A 265 -13.71 18.57 7.90
C GLU A 265 -12.91 18.65 6.61
N ALA A 266 -12.71 17.53 5.89
CA ALA A 266 -11.95 17.52 4.64
C ALA A 266 -12.80 17.92 3.44
N GLU A 267 -12.22 18.70 2.54
CA GLU A 267 -12.80 19.01 1.24
C GLU A 267 -12.17 18.11 0.16
N VAL A 268 -12.95 17.79 -0.89
CA VAL A 268 -12.43 17.03 -2.04
C VAL A 268 -11.24 17.78 -2.65
N GLY A 269 -10.10 17.10 -2.73
CA GLY A 269 -8.83 17.65 -3.18
C GLY A 269 -7.83 17.94 -2.08
N ASP A 270 -8.22 17.88 -0.80
CA ASP A 270 -7.30 17.89 0.33
C ASP A 270 -6.47 16.61 0.37
N TRP A 271 -5.44 16.56 1.21
CA TRP A 271 -4.57 15.39 1.34
C TRP A 271 -4.53 14.87 2.76
N ILE A 272 -4.55 13.57 2.89
CA ILE A 272 -4.23 12.84 4.11
C ILE A 272 -2.77 12.44 4.03
N ILE A 273 -1.97 12.88 4.99
CA ILE A 273 -0.52 12.60 5.03
C ILE A 273 -0.24 11.76 6.26
N ALA A 274 0.41 10.63 6.06
CA ALA A 274 0.85 9.74 7.14
C ALA A 274 2.29 10.06 7.54
N PHE A 275 2.53 10.09 8.84
CA PHE A 275 3.85 10.34 9.43
C PHE A 275 4.23 9.26 10.45
N ASN A 276 5.52 8.97 10.52
CA ASN A 276 6.17 8.41 11.69
C ASN A 276 7.01 9.51 12.33
N GLU A 277 6.59 10.00 13.51
CA GLU A 277 7.13 11.22 14.11
C GLU A 277 7.11 12.41 13.12
N ASP A 278 8.27 12.86 12.63
CA ASP A 278 8.42 13.96 11.67
C ASP A 278 8.68 13.47 10.22
N VAL A 279 8.73 12.14 10.00
CA VAL A 279 9.03 11.55 8.70
C VAL A 279 7.74 11.22 7.94
N VAL A 280 7.60 11.71 6.71
CA VAL A 280 6.48 11.34 5.83
C VAL A 280 6.64 9.88 5.40
N VAL A 281 5.61 9.08 5.67
CA VAL A 281 5.59 7.66 5.33
C VAL A 281 4.47 7.29 4.35
N GLY A 282 3.64 8.25 3.97
CA GLY A 282 2.59 8.04 2.98
C GLY A 282 1.73 9.28 2.78
N ALA A 283 1.02 9.33 1.67
CA ALA A 283 0.06 10.40 1.38
C ALA A 283 -1.01 9.92 0.40
N ARG A 284 -2.24 10.40 0.58
CA ARG A 284 -3.36 10.14 -0.32
C ARG A 284 -4.24 11.36 -0.44
N LYS A 285 -4.65 11.70 -1.66
CA LYS A 285 -5.59 12.76 -1.93
C LYS A 285 -7.01 12.33 -1.55
N TRP A 286 -7.71 13.16 -0.78
CA TRP A 286 -9.10 12.94 -0.41
C TRP A 286 -10.02 13.21 -1.59
N ASN A 287 -10.86 12.25 -1.93
CA ASN A 287 -11.82 12.33 -3.05
C ASN A 287 -13.29 12.47 -2.58
N GLY A 288 -13.54 12.53 -1.26
CA GLY A 288 -14.88 12.59 -0.68
C GLY A 288 -15.53 11.23 -0.45
N GLU A 289 -14.80 10.14 -0.73
CA GLU A 289 -15.21 8.75 -0.54
C GLU A 289 -14.12 8.01 0.25
N ILE A 290 -14.29 6.70 0.45
CA ILE A 290 -13.28 5.88 1.12
C ILE A 290 -11.97 5.88 0.33
N VAL A 291 -10.86 6.21 0.99
CA VAL A 291 -9.52 6.20 0.40
C VAL A 291 -8.55 5.32 1.20
N ASP A 292 -7.65 4.67 0.50
CA ASP A 292 -6.55 3.85 1.02
C ASP A 292 -5.30 4.71 1.22
N VAL A 293 -5.00 5.10 2.42
CA VAL A 293 -3.77 5.85 2.72
C VAL A 293 -2.62 4.86 2.90
N PRO A 294 -1.59 4.88 2.02
CA PRO A 294 -0.43 4.02 2.19
C PRO A 294 0.42 4.49 3.37
N VAL A 295 1.03 3.54 4.07
CA VAL A 295 2.01 3.78 5.14
C VAL A 295 3.20 2.87 4.90
N MET A 296 4.38 3.46 4.67
CA MET A 296 5.62 2.77 4.37
C MET A 296 6.36 2.38 5.65
N GLY A 297 6.73 1.10 5.74
CA GLY A 297 7.52 0.55 6.85
C GLY A 297 9.02 0.60 6.60
N ASN A 298 9.81 0.53 7.68
CA ASN A 298 11.26 0.42 7.61
C ASN A 298 11.66 -0.97 7.11
N ASP A 299 12.22 -1.06 5.91
CA ASP A 299 12.71 -2.30 5.30
C ASP A 299 14.23 -2.47 5.42
N SER A 300 14.85 -1.68 6.30
CA SER A 300 16.30 -1.67 6.61
C SER A 300 17.19 -1.08 5.50
N GLU A 301 16.62 -0.47 4.50
CA GLU A 301 17.34 0.26 3.46
C GLU A 301 17.56 1.72 3.88
N PHE A 302 18.56 2.37 3.27
CA PHE A 302 18.92 3.75 3.62
C PHE A 302 17.76 4.73 3.38
N TYR A 303 16.96 4.54 2.33
CA TYR A 303 15.83 5.42 2.02
C TYR A 303 14.67 5.29 3.00
N SER A 304 14.52 4.14 3.67
CA SER A 304 13.47 3.89 4.65
C SER A 304 13.87 4.24 6.10
N PHE A 305 15.02 4.89 6.28
CA PHE A 305 15.44 5.32 7.61
C PHE A 305 14.43 6.31 8.22
N GLY A 306 13.91 5.97 9.39
CA GLY A 306 12.86 6.73 10.07
C GLY A 306 11.44 6.36 9.65
N TYR A 307 11.27 5.40 8.74
CA TYR A 307 9.95 4.84 8.44
C TYR A 307 9.44 4.00 9.62
N ILE A 308 8.14 3.70 9.60
CA ILE A 308 7.44 3.07 10.73
C ILE A 308 7.92 1.63 10.97
N GLU A 309 7.99 1.22 12.22
CA GLU A 309 8.31 -0.16 12.60
C GLU A 309 7.03 -0.95 12.89
N GLU A 310 7.16 -2.29 12.90
CA GLU A 310 6.06 -3.20 13.19
C GLU A 310 5.44 -2.93 14.56
N GLY A 311 4.13 -2.67 14.59
CA GLY A 311 3.37 -2.37 15.80
C GLY A 311 3.29 -0.89 16.18
N ASP A 312 4.11 -0.01 15.60
CA ASP A 312 4.04 1.43 15.83
C ASP A 312 2.79 2.03 15.18
N ILE A 313 2.24 3.07 15.77
CA ILE A 313 1.01 3.71 15.30
C ILE A 313 1.37 4.94 14.47
N PRO A 314 0.99 4.98 13.15
CA PRO A 314 1.20 6.16 12.34
C PRO A 314 0.33 7.33 12.82
N SER A 315 0.81 8.54 12.65
CA SER A 315 0.00 9.75 12.81
C SER A 315 -0.49 10.25 11.45
N PHE A 316 -1.71 10.77 11.41
CA PHE A 316 -2.28 11.33 10.19
C PHE A 316 -2.51 12.83 10.33
N MET A 317 -2.30 13.55 9.23
CA MET A 317 -2.52 14.99 9.13
C MET A 317 -3.38 15.28 7.90
N LEU A 318 -4.31 16.23 8.02
CA LEU A 318 -5.06 16.79 6.92
C LEU A 318 -4.32 18.02 6.37
N TYR A 319 -3.91 17.98 5.13
CA TYR A 319 -3.38 19.14 4.41
C TYR A 319 -4.48 19.78 3.58
N ASN A 320 -4.91 20.97 3.96
CA ASN A 320 -5.89 21.72 3.21
C ASN A 320 -5.22 22.42 2.02
N THR A 321 -5.58 22.01 0.82
CA THR A 321 -4.94 22.44 -0.43
C THR A 321 -5.14 23.94 -0.71
N PHE A 322 -6.25 24.53 -0.25
CA PHE A 322 -6.53 25.94 -0.47
C PHE A 322 -5.74 26.87 0.47
N SER A 323 -5.66 26.53 1.76
CA SER A 323 -4.99 27.36 2.78
C SER A 323 -3.52 27.00 2.98
N GLY A 324 -3.09 25.82 2.57
CA GLY A 324 -1.76 25.26 2.86
C GLY A 324 -1.57 24.88 4.33
N VAL A 325 -2.63 24.78 5.11
CA VAL A 325 -2.58 24.44 6.54
C VAL A 325 -2.56 22.94 6.74
N LEU A 326 -1.69 22.46 7.61
CA LEU A 326 -1.60 21.07 8.04
C LEU A 326 -2.25 20.95 9.43
N THR A 327 -3.26 20.08 9.56
CA THR A 327 -4.04 19.88 10.79
C THR A 327 -3.98 18.45 11.24
N PRO A 328 -3.66 18.13 12.51
CA PRO A 328 -3.67 16.78 13.04
C PRO A 328 -5.04 16.11 12.94
N LEU A 329 -5.04 14.83 12.54
CA LEU A 329 -6.21 13.98 12.49
C LEU A 329 -6.15 12.93 13.60
N TYR A 330 -7.27 12.67 14.25
CA TYR A 330 -7.40 11.74 15.36
C TYR A 330 -8.50 10.74 15.10
N GLY A 331 -8.26 9.49 15.44
CA GLY A 331 -9.21 8.40 15.27
C GLY A 331 -8.74 7.13 15.97
N ASN A 332 -9.47 6.05 15.79
CA ASN A 332 -9.06 4.73 16.26
C ASN A 332 -8.10 4.09 15.23
N ILE A 333 -6.82 4.38 15.38
CA ILE A 333 -5.76 3.94 14.47
C ILE A 333 -5.03 2.76 15.12
N ILE A 334 -4.95 1.63 14.43
CA ILE A 334 -4.18 0.47 14.88
C ILE A 334 -2.74 0.54 14.39
N GLY A 335 -1.85 -0.20 15.06
CA GLY A 335 -0.43 -0.23 14.73
C GLY A 335 -0.16 -0.81 13.33
N PHE A 336 0.94 -0.39 12.75
CA PHE A 336 1.41 -0.87 11.45
C PHE A 336 1.69 -2.38 11.47
N VAL A 337 1.16 -3.08 10.48
CA VAL A 337 1.46 -4.49 10.17
C VAL A 337 1.76 -4.60 8.70
N ASN A 338 2.95 -5.10 8.35
CA ASN A 338 3.36 -5.19 6.96
C ASN A 338 2.41 -6.08 6.13
N GLY A 339 1.98 -5.58 4.97
CA GLY A 339 1.08 -6.30 4.05
C GLY A 339 -0.36 -6.37 4.53
N ASP A 340 -0.74 -5.59 5.56
CA ASP A 340 -2.09 -5.59 6.12
C ASP A 340 -2.92 -4.37 5.68
N VAL A 341 -4.22 -4.48 5.89
CA VAL A 341 -5.22 -3.45 5.61
C VAL A 341 -5.99 -3.12 6.90
N SER A 342 -5.98 -1.86 7.26
CA SER A 342 -6.68 -1.34 8.43
C SER A 342 -7.86 -0.46 8.02
N ILE A 343 -9.04 -0.66 8.64
CA ILE A 343 -10.21 0.19 8.42
C ILE A 343 -10.26 1.25 9.51
N VAL A 344 -10.32 2.53 9.10
CA VAL A 344 -10.49 3.69 9.97
C VAL A 344 -11.86 4.29 9.67
N ASP A 345 -12.81 4.12 10.58
CA ASP A 345 -14.20 4.56 10.36
C ASP A 345 -14.30 6.08 10.19
N GLU A 346 -13.58 6.85 11.01
CA GLU A 346 -13.60 8.31 10.98
C GLU A 346 -12.28 8.87 11.50
N LEU A 347 -11.77 9.91 10.84
CA LEU A 347 -10.70 10.76 11.34
C LEU A 347 -11.23 12.18 11.56
N LEU A 348 -11.01 12.72 12.74
CA LEU A 348 -11.50 14.04 13.15
C LEU A 348 -10.33 15.00 13.34
N THR A 349 -10.48 16.24 12.92
CA THR A 349 -9.63 17.30 13.44
C THR A 349 -10.03 17.57 14.89
N MET A 350 -9.05 17.63 15.80
CA MET A 350 -9.41 18.31 17.04
C MET A 350 -9.68 19.76 16.68
N ASP A 351 -10.88 20.20 16.90
CA ASP A 351 -11.14 21.61 17.05
C ASP A 351 -10.36 22.07 18.29
N ILE A 352 -9.07 22.37 18.10
CA ILE A 352 -8.33 23.18 19.07
C ILE A 352 -8.91 24.59 18.87
N SER A 353 -10.20 24.74 19.12
CA SER A 353 -10.70 26.02 19.54
C SER A 353 -9.91 26.30 20.82
N MET A 354 -8.84 27.08 20.71
CA MET A 354 -8.14 27.58 21.88
C MET A 354 -9.23 28.00 22.87
N PRO A 355 -9.19 27.50 24.10
CA PRO A 355 -10.23 27.81 25.04
C PRO A 355 -10.35 29.33 25.09
N THR A 356 -11.48 29.88 24.65
CA THR A 356 -11.69 31.33 24.65
C THR A 356 -11.90 31.84 26.08
N GLN A 357 -12.00 30.93 27.03
CA GLN A 357 -12.24 31.21 28.47
C GLN A 357 -11.48 30.22 29.34
N VAL A 358 -11.12 30.67 30.54
CA VAL A 358 -10.58 29.80 31.58
C VAL A 358 -11.64 28.79 32.03
N THR A 359 -11.37 27.49 31.90
CA THR A 359 -12.23 26.42 32.40
C THR A 359 -11.50 25.55 33.42
N LEU A 360 -12.20 25.09 34.45
CA LEU A 360 -11.73 24.12 35.42
C LEU A 360 -12.62 22.89 35.30
N ASN A 361 -12.02 21.75 34.94
CA ASN A 361 -12.73 20.50 34.78
C ASN A 361 -13.02 19.79 36.11
N GLU A 362 -13.89 18.82 36.09
CA GLU A 362 -14.11 17.96 37.27
C GLU A 362 -12.85 17.11 37.51
N ALA A 363 -12.42 17.03 38.79
CA ALA A 363 -11.29 16.20 39.16
C ALA A 363 -11.62 14.70 38.95
N TYR A 364 -10.67 13.93 38.49
CA TYR A 364 -10.84 12.49 38.26
C TYR A 364 -9.61 11.69 38.79
N PRO A 365 -9.84 10.60 39.55
CA PRO A 365 -11.11 10.12 40.07
C PRO A 365 -11.72 11.04 41.16
N ASN A 366 -13.07 11.08 41.23
CA ASN A 366 -13.79 11.79 42.33
C ASN A 366 -15.07 11.00 42.65
N PRO A 367 -15.23 10.37 43.84
CA PRO A 367 -14.31 10.44 45.01
C PRO A 367 -12.92 9.86 44.78
N PHE A 368 -11.90 10.36 45.53
CA PHE A 368 -10.52 9.94 45.33
C PHE A 368 -9.87 9.39 46.63
N ASN A 369 -8.79 8.58 46.45
CA ASN A 369 -8.03 7.99 47.57
C ASN A 369 -6.61 7.57 47.10
N PRO A 370 -5.53 8.15 47.57
CA PRO A 370 -5.44 9.53 48.07
C PRO A 370 -5.15 10.54 46.95
N ILE A 371 -5.08 10.13 45.68
CA ILE A 371 -4.62 10.92 44.53
C ILE A 371 -5.79 11.17 43.56
N THR A 372 -5.87 12.40 43.04
CA THR A 372 -6.76 12.76 41.90
C THR A 372 -6.06 13.76 40.99
N ASN A 373 -6.44 13.78 39.72
CA ASN A 373 -5.98 14.75 38.74
C ASN A 373 -6.96 15.92 38.63
N ILE A 374 -6.40 17.13 38.60
CA ILE A 374 -7.11 18.38 38.37
C ILE A 374 -6.66 18.89 37.00
N SER A 375 -7.61 19.08 36.07
CA SER A 375 -7.32 19.62 34.74
C SER A 375 -8.06 20.92 34.50
N PHE A 376 -7.42 21.84 33.76
CA PHE A 376 -7.98 23.15 33.43
C PHE A 376 -7.44 23.62 32.08
N ASN A 377 -8.23 24.44 31.36
CA ASN A 377 -7.83 25.04 30.12
C ASN A 377 -7.63 26.54 30.24
N LEU A 378 -6.58 27.07 29.60
CA LEU A 378 -6.25 28.47 29.53
C LEU A 378 -6.32 29.03 28.11
N PRO A 379 -6.92 30.22 27.88
CA PRO A 379 -7.01 30.85 26.57
C PRO A 379 -5.67 31.39 26.04
N ASN A 380 -4.68 31.59 26.92
CA ASN A 380 -3.32 32.02 26.64
C ASN A 380 -2.42 31.65 27.82
N ALA A 381 -1.10 31.69 27.62
CA ALA A 381 -0.15 31.47 28.69
C ALA A 381 -0.31 32.56 29.79
N MET A 382 -0.51 32.14 31.04
CA MET A 382 -0.74 33.05 32.17
C MET A 382 -0.34 32.42 33.52
N HIS A 383 -0.22 33.29 34.53
CA HIS A 383 0.00 32.85 35.89
C HIS A 383 -1.32 32.31 36.48
N VAL A 384 -1.23 31.15 37.16
CA VAL A 384 -2.38 30.48 37.78
C VAL A 384 -2.05 30.05 39.18
N ASP A 385 -2.97 30.35 40.13
CA ASP A 385 -2.97 29.79 41.48
C ASP A 385 -4.02 28.70 41.60
N VAL A 386 -3.64 27.52 42.10
CA VAL A 386 -4.55 26.42 42.38
C VAL A 386 -4.54 26.10 43.85
N ASN A 387 -5.69 26.32 44.50
CA ASN A 387 -5.85 26.23 45.96
C ASN A 387 -6.84 25.14 46.35
N ILE A 388 -6.61 24.49 47.48
CA ILE A 388 -7.56 23.60 48.13
C ILE A 388 -8.17 24.31 49.31
N LEU A 389 -9.48 24.39 49.31
CA LEU A 389 -10.25 25.03 50.38
C LEU A 389 -11.11 24.00 51.12
N ASP A 390 -11.37 24.26 52.41
CA ASP A 390 -12.36 23.49 53.16
C ASP A 390 -13.80 23.94 52.89
N ILE A 391 -14.80 23.28 53.47
CA ILE A 391 -16.21 23.62 53.30
C ILE A 391 -16.59 25.00 53.85
N GLN A 392 -15.72 25.66 54.57
CA GLN A 392 -15.90 27.04 55.06
C GLN A 392 -15.19 28.07 54.21
N GLY A 393 -14.56 27.63 53.10
CA GLY A 393 -13.78 28.48 52.16
C GLY A 393 -12.40 28.87 52.66
N ARG A 394 -11.89 28.23 53.74
CA ARG A 394 -10.55 28.52 54.27
C ARG A 394 -9.50 27.76 53.42
N LEU A 395 -8.43 28.45 53.09
CA LEU A 395 -7.30 27.86 52.39
C LEU A 395 -6.65 26.79 53.28
N ILE A 396 -6.58 25.57 52.76
CA ILE A 396 -5.91 24.42 53.38
C ILE A 396 -4.53 24.21 52.77
N GLN A 397 -4.42 24.31 51.45
CA GLN A 397 -3.19 24.07 50.73
C GLN A 397 -3.20 24.86 49.40
N ASN A 398 -2.06 25.42 49.01
CA ASN A 398 -1.79 25.86 47.65
C ASN A 398 -1.02 24.73 46.96
N ILE A 399 -1.53 24.21 45.81
CA ILE A 399 -0.92 23.10 45.07
C ILE A 399 -0.11 23.58 43.88
N ALA A 400 -0.39 24.78 43.36
CA ALA A 400 0.38 25.42 42.33
C ALA A 400 0.21 26.94 42.36
N SER A 401 1.29 27.67 42.12
CA SER A 401 1.33 29.12 41.89
C SER A 401 2.47 29.38 40.90
N ASP A 402 2.14 29.26 39.59
CA ASP A 402 3.18 29.32 38.54
C ASP A 402 2.58 29.78 37.18
N GLY A 403 3.46 29.98 36.18
CA GLY A 403 3.08 30.23 34.81
C GLY A 403 2.72 28.93 34.09
N PHE A 404 1.55 28.88 33.52
CA PHE A 404 1.06 27.73 32.72
C PHE A 404 0.87 28.13 31.28
N SER A 405 1.07 27.15 30.37
CA SER A 405 0.89 27.35 28.95
C SER A 405 -0.60 27.47 28.54
N GLU A 406 -0.88 28.03 27.40
CA GLU A 406 -2.19 27.97 26.76
C GLU A 406 -2.62 26.51 26.52
N GLY A 407 -3.95 26.26 26.44
CA GLY A 407 -4.52 24.93 26.28
C GLY A 407 -4.72 24.17 27.57
N LEU A 408 -4.75 22.84 27.49
CA LEU A 408 -4.99 21.93 28.60
C LEU A 408 -3.76 21.82 29.51
N ASN A 409 -3.98 22.00 30.81
CA ASN A 409 -2.97 21.83 31.88
C ASN A 409 -3.51 20.85 32.93
N GLU A 410 -2.61 20.02 33.49
CA GLU A 410 -2.96 19.01 34.49
C GLU A 410 -2.06 19.12 35.72
N LEU A 411 -2.65 18.88 36.89
CA LEU A 411 -1.98 18.86 38.21
C LEU A 411 -2.48 17.66 39.00
N VAL A 412 -1.58 17.11 39.82
CA VAL A 412 -1.92 16.02 40.74
C VAL A 412 -2.21 16.57 42.13
N LEU A 413 -3.38 16.30 42.69
CA LEU A 413 -3.69 16.53 44.09
C LEU A 413 -3.40 15.26 44.90
N ASP A 414 -2.44 15.35 45.81
CA ASP A 414 -2.17 14.32 46.82
C ASP A 414 -2.86 14.68 48.16
N GLY A 415 -3.88 13.93 48.50
CA GLY A 415 -4.67 14.06 49.72
C GLY A 415 -4.11 13.32 50.95
N ASN A 416 -2.87 12.78 50.91
CA ASN A 416 -2.31 12.02 52.04
C ASN A 416 -2.31 12.83 53.37
N ASN A 417 -2.11 14.13 53.32
CA ASN A 417 -2.08 15.00 54.49
C ASN A 417 -3.45 15.63 54.81
N LEU A 418 -4.49 15.35 54.05
CA LEU A 418 -5.85 15.85 54.27
C LEU A 418 -6.69 14.79 54.98
N SER A 419 -7.68 15.23 55.79
CA SER A 419 -8.67 14.30 56.37
C SER A 419 -9.71 13.90 55.33
N SER A 420 -10.36 12.70 55.49
CA SER A 420 -11.52 12.38 54.66
C SER A 420 -12.57 13.46 54.78
N GLY A 421 -13.10 13.91 53.65
CA GLY A 421 -14.10 14.99 53.60
C GLY A 421 -14.21 15.66 52.25
N LEU A 422 -15.16 16.59 52.16
CA LEU A 422 -15.41 17.42 50.99
C LEU A 422 -14.48 18.64 50.99
N TYR A 423 -13.83 18.90 49.85
CA TYR A 423 -12.97 20.05 49.63
C TYR A 423 -13.39 20.74 48.29
N PHE A 424 -12.96 21.99 48.15
CA PHE A 424 -13.09 22.72 46.90
C PHE A 424 -11.71 23.01 46.33
N VAL A 425 -11.56 22.74 45.03
CA VAL A 425 -10.43 23.22 44.25
C VAL A 425 -10.80 24.60 43.73
N GLN A 426 -10.02 25.59 44.00
CA GLN A 426 -10.14 26.94 43.48
C GLN A 426 -9.00 27.19 42.49
N LEU A 427 -9.35 27.55 41.24
CA LEU A 427 -8.43 28.03 40.22
C LEU A 427 -8.57 29.54 40.08
N ILE A 428 -7.48 30.26 40.18
CA ILE A 428 -7.39 31.73 39.96
C ILE A 428 -6.45 31.97 38.81
N ALA A 429 -6.96 32.51 37.70
CA ALA A 429 -6.23 32.81 36.49
C ALA A 429 -6.55 34.24 36.03
N GLY A 430 -5.71 35.18 36.33
CA GLY A 430 -5.97 36.61 36.14
C GLY A 430 -7.20 37.11 36.90
N LEU A 431 -8.26 37.49 36.20
CA LEU A 431 -9.55 37.92 36.79
C LEU A 431 -10.55 36.76 36.91
N ASP A 432 -10.26 35.62 36.30
CA ASP A 432 -11.14 34.45 36.37
C ASP A 432 -10.90 33.64 37.63
N VAL A 433 -11.98 33.28 38.30
CA VAL A 433 -11.96 32.38 39.47
C VAL A 433 -12.96 31.27 39.24
N LYS A 434 -12.49 30.03 39.24
CA LYS A 434 -13.30 28.82 39.03
C LYS A 434 -13.19 27.88 40.24
N TYR A 435 -14.25 27.09 40.46
CA TYR A 435 -14.30 26.13 41.56
C TYR A 435 -14.80 24.79 41.08
N THR A 436 -14.22 23.72 41.59
CA THR A 436 -14.76 22.35 41.46
C THR A 436 -14.69 21.66 42.84
N LYS A 437 -15.59 20.70 43.09
CA LYS A 437 -15.66 19.97 44.36
C LYS A 437 -14.92 18.63 44.25
N VAL A 438 -14.20 18.24 45.29
CA VAL A 438 -13.52 16.94 45.38
C VAL A 438 -13.84 16.26 46.72
N LEU A 439 -14.11 14.96 46.69
CA LEU A 439 -14.40 14.16 47.85
C LEU A 439 -13.28 13.16 48.14
N LEU A 440 -12.57 13.37 49.24
CA LEU A 440 -11.51 12.46 49.71
C LEU A 440 -12.11 11.38 50.61
N LEU A 441 -11.91 10.11 50.24
CA LEU A 441 -12.28 8.94 51.03
C LEU A 441 -11.02 8.15 51.40
N LYS A 442 -10.64 8.16 52.66
CA LYS A 442 -9.54 7.33 53.19
C LYS A 442 -10.06 6.09 53.82
#